data_c6bae8ba60737be7437232eae0ba4206
#
_entry.id   c6bae8ba60737be7437232eae0ba4206
#
_cell.length_a   1.000
_cell.length_b   1.000
_cell.length_c   1.000
_cell.angle_alpha   90.00
_cell.angle_beta   90.00
_cell.angle_gamma   90.00
#
_symmetry.space_group_name_H-M   'P 1'
#
loop_
_entity.id
_entity.type
_entity.pdbx_description
1 polymer ?
#
loop_
_entity_poly.entity_id
_entity_poly.type
_entity_poly.pdbx_seq_one_letter_code
_entity_poly.pdbx_strand_id
1 'polypeptide(L)'
;MAIKTKFLGSAIGSMPFSDVGHAIDVSLSKLDCPIWPQLSFFGLKEQMEIQYSEGIPRAVIDEVKGRMSFDTTGDYSDEFAVFYDAYMTAMDPDSGTGDCSAMAISEEFSHGIYALEKRLKANGKKLPWLKVQTTGPISFALTLVDENKRALWYNEEFRDVIIKSMAMKCRWQIQKFKPYAENIICFIDEPILSAFGSSTYVSVSRDEVVAALNEVVEAVHMDGGLAGTHCCGNTEWSILVDAGVDIVNFDAFEFGETVAMYADSMKEHLGRGGLLAWGVIPTSPAIREQTCESLCAQLEKVMDNLAATGISKQTIIEQAIITPSCGTGSMAQDDAEKVFEMVKQVSTAMKKKY
;
A
#
# COMPACT_ATOMS: atom_id res chain seq x y z
N MET A 1 -10.93 20.87 5.10
CA MET A 1 -10.82 21.12 3.64
C MET A 1 -10.41 19.83 2.99
N ALA A 2 -11.01 19.45 1.85
CA ALA A 2 -10.55 18.27 1.10
C ALA A 2 -9.10 18.46 0.64
N ILE A 3 -8.30 17.41 0.74
CA ILE A 3 -6.91 17.40 0.28
C ILE A 3 -6.94 17.40 -1.26
N LYS A 4 -6.22 18.32 -1.87
CA LYS A 4 -6.09 18.40 -3.32
C LYS A 4 -4.71 17.93 -3.74
N THR A 5 -4.68 16.78 -4.43
CA THR A 5 -3.43 16.17 -4.92
C THR A 5 -3.12 16.56 -6.37
N LYS A 6 -4.15 16.83 -7.16
CA LYS A 6 -4.08 17.31 -8.55
C LYS A 6 -2.96 16.61 -9.35
N PHE A 7 -3.13 15.30 -9.58
CA PHE A 7 -2.18 14.45 -10.30
C PHE A 7 -0.80 14.30 -9.64
N LEU A 8 -0.77 14.26 -8.30
CA LEU A 8 0.45 13.95 -7.53
C LEU A 8 1.04 12.62 -8.02
N GLY A 9 2.30 12.61 -8.44
CA GLY A 9 2.97 11.39 -8.89
C GLY A 9 3.54 10.59 -7.72
N SER A 10 3.18 9.31 -7.62
CA SER A 10 3.71 8.36 -6.62
C SER A 10 3.91 6.97 -7.24
N ALA A 11 4.28 5.97 -6.43
CA ALA A 11 4.44 4.60 -6.87
C ALA A 11 3.95 3.60 -5.80
N ILE A 12 3.94 2.29 -6.13
CA ILE A 12 3.39 1.27 -5.23
C ILE A 12 4.41 0.91 -4.13
N GLY A 13 5.61 0.43 -4.47
CA GLY A 13 6.60 0.09 -3.43
C GLY A 13 7.79 -0.68 -3.96
N SER A 14 7.57 -1.82 -4.57
CA SER A 14 8.65 -2.70 -5.02
C SER A 14 9.40 -2.16 -6.23
N MET A 15 10.74 -2.30 -6.19
CA MET A 15 11.66 -1.91 -7.26
C MET A 15 12.65 -3.04 -7.57
N PRO A 16 13.08 -3.20 -8.84
CA PRO A 16 13.98 -4.30 -9.26
C PRO A 16 15.46 -3.94 -9.12
N PHE A 17 15.81 -2.89 -8.36
CA PHE A 17 17.18 -2.41 -8.27
C PHE A 17 17.96 -3.18 -7.21
N SER A 18 19.22 -3.52 -7.53
CA SER A 18 20.19 -4.11 -6.61
C SER A 18 21.02 -3.07 -5.86
N ASP A 19 20.98 -1.80 -6.28
CA ASP A 19 21.61 -0.67 -5.60
C ASP A 19 20.56 0.15 -4.87
N VAL A 20 20.63 0.12 -3.53
CA VAL A 20 19.72 0.88 -2.65
C VAL A 20 19.82 2.39 -2.91
N GLY A 21 21.04 2.90 -3.12
CA GLY A 21 21.29 4.32 -3.37
C GLY A 21 20.58 4.79 -4.64
N HIS A 22 20.73 4.02 -5.71
CA HIS A 22 20.05 4.27 -6.98
C HIS A 22 18.51 4.22 -6.83
N ALA A 23 17.98 3.21 -6.13
CA ALA A 23 16.54 3.12 -5.88
C ALA A 23 16.00 4.36 -5.15
N ILE A 24 16.72 4.85 -4.15
CA ILE A 24 16.38 6.09 -3.43
C ILE A 24 16.45 7.31 -4.35
N ASP A 25 17.47 7.41 -5.20
CA ASP A 25 17.62 8.53 -6.14
C ASP A 25 16.48 8.55 -7.18
N VAL A 26 16.07 7.40 -7.69
CA VAL A 26 14.90 7.26 -8.57
C VAL A 26 13.64 7.73 -7.86
N SER A 27 13.38 7.24 -6.65
CA SER A 27 12.21 7.63 -5.85
C SER A 27 12.17 9.15 -5.62
N LEU A 28 13.24 9.74 -5.13
CA LEU A 28 13.30 11.17 -4.78
C LEU A 28 13.31 12.10 -6.00
N SER A 29 13.81 11.66 -7.16
CA SER A 29 13.91 12.50 -8.36
C SER A 29 12.74 12.39 -9.32
N LYS A 30 12.01 11.27 -9.29
CA LYS A 30 10.94 10.99 -10.25
C LYS A 30 9.53 11.14 -9.68
N LEU A 31 9.37 11.12 -8.36
CA LEU A 31 8.07 11.15 -7.71
C LEU A 31 7.85 12.46 -6.94
N ASP A 32 6.64 13.01 -7.01
CA ASP A 32 6.21 14.12 -6.15
C ASP A 32 5.98 13.66 -4.70
N CYS A 33 5.48 12.42 -4.56
CA CYS A 33 5.34 11.71 -3.30
C CYS A 33 6.27 10.50 -3.32
N PRO A 34 7.54 10.68 -2.89
CA PRO A 34 8.52 9.58 -2.85
C PRO A 34 8.07 8.43 -1.97
N ILE A 35 8.62 7.25 -2.28
CA ILE A 35 8.41 6.02 -1.52
C ILE A 35 9.73 5.53 -0.94
N TRP A 36 9.69 4.74 0.15
CA TRP A 36 10.83 3.88 0.44
C TRP A 36 10.76 2.65 -0.49
N PRO A 37 11.88 2.28 -1.15
CA PRO A 37 11.88 1.17 -2.09
C PRO A 37 11.86 -0.18 -1.36
N GLN A 38 10.93 -1.06 -1.73
CA GLN A 38 10.99 -2.47 -1.36
C GLN A 38 11.87 -3.20 -2.35
N LEU A 39 12.90 -3.89 -1.87
CA LEU A 39 13.99 -4.42 -2.68
C LEU A 39 14.14 -5.94 -2.52
N SER A 40 13.23 -6.71 -3.11
CA SER A 40 13.20 -8.17 -3.01
C SER A 40 14.48 -8.87 -3.48
N PHE A 41 15.36 -8.18 -4.22
CA PHE A 41 16.69 -8.65 -4.59
C PHE A 41 17.64 -8.87 -3.40
N PHE A 42 17.40 -8.20 -2.27
CA PHE A 42 18.22 -8.36 -1.07
C PHE A 42 17.95 -9.65 -0.29
N GLY A 43 16.96 -10.41 -0.68
CA GLY A 43 16.73 -11.75 -0.16
C GLY A 43 15.32 -12.01 0.36
N LEU A 44 15.20 -13.13 1.07
CA LEU A 44 13.92 -13.65 1.52
C LEU A 44 13.18 -12.69 2.46
N LYS A 45 13.93 -12.02 3.34
CA LYS A 45 13.35 -11.10 4.33
C LYS A 45 12.75 -9.83 3.73
N GLU A 46 13.12 -9.48 2.50
CA GLU A 46 12.52 -8.36 1.75
C GLU A 46 11.40 -8.80 0.78
N GLN A 47 10.98 -10.07 0.81
CA GLN A 47 9.76 -10.48 0.10
C GLN A 47 8.52 -9.92 0.81
N MET A 48 7.48 -9.63 0.05
CA MET A 48 6.32 -8.83 0.52
C MET A 48 5.75 -9.31 1.86
N GLU A 49 5.39 -10.59 1.98
CA GLU A 49 4.77 -11.11 3.20
C GLU A 49 5.81 -11.26 4.33
N ILE A 50 7.01 -11.75 4.00
CA ILE A 50 8.05 -12.03 5.00
C ILE A 50 8.58 -10.75 5.63
N GLN A 51 8.72 -9.67 4.85
CA GLN A 51 9.15 -8.38 5.33
C GLN A 51 8.28 -7.86 6.49
N TYR A 52 6.99 -8.10 6.42
CA TYR A 52 6.04 -7.64 7.44
C TYR A 52 5.77 -8.67 8.54
N SER A 53 6.44 -9.82 8.53
CA SER A 53 6.28 -10.84 9.58
C SER A 53 7.09 -10.56 10.84
N GLU A 54 8.10 -9.69 10.77
CA GLU A 54 8.98 -9.40 11.91
C GLU A 54 8.16 -8.93 13.12
N GLY A 55 8.45 -9.54 14.27
CA GLY A 55 7.74 -9.25 15.53
C GLY A 55 6.38 -9.93 15.69
N ILE A 56 5.82 -10.55 14.67
CA ILE A 56 4.57 -11.30 14.80
C ILE A 56 4.83 -12.64 15.53
N PRO A 57 4.13 -12.91 16.64
CA PRO A 57 4.35 -14.14 17.38
C PRO A 57 4.09 -15.37 16.51
N ARG A 58 4.89 -16.42 16.73
CA ARG A 58 4.78 -17.72 16.07
C ARG A 58 5.09 -17.74 14.57
N ALA A 59 5.56 -16.61 13.99
CA ALA A 59 6.07 -16.58 12.62
C ALA A 59 7.40 -17.35 12.52
N VAL A 60 7.49 -18.29 11.58
CA VAL A 60 8.66 -19.13 11.36
C VAL A 60 9.18 -18.95 9.93
N ILE A 61 10.37 -18.37 9.81
CA ILE A 61 11.05 -18.19 8.52
C ILE A 61 12.02 -19.36 8.34
N ASP A 62 11.78 -20.18 7.33
CA ASP A 62 12.65 -21.27 6.90
C ASP A 62 13.52 -20.79 5.72
N GLU A 63 14.67 -20.22 6.03
CA GLU A 63 15.58 -19.67 5.01
C GLU A 63 16.11 -20.74 4.05
N VAL A 64 16.21 -22.00 4.50
CA VAL A 64 16.67 -23.11 3.67
C VAL A 64 15.65 -23.48 2.60
N LYS A 65 14.36 -23.46 2.96
CA LYS A 65 13.27 -23.75 2.04
C LYS A 65 12.73 -22.48 1.34
N GLY A 66 13.23 -21.31 1.68
CA GLY A 66 12.79 -20.03 1.10
C GLY A 66 11.31 -19.75 1.33
N ARG A 67 10.79 -20.04 2.52
CA ARG A 67 9.37 -19.88 2.84
C ARG A 67 9.13 -19.47 4.29
N MET A 68 7.94 -18.94 4.54
CA MET A 68 7.44 -18.65 5.87
C MET A 68 6.16 -19.43 6.15
N SER A 69 5.95 -19.75 7.41
CA SER A 69 4.73 -20.36 7.95
C SER A 69 4.53 -19.92 9.39
N PHE A 70 3.39 -20.26 9.97
CA PHE A 70 3.14 -20.03 11.38
C PHE A 70 3.01 -21.38 12.09
N ASP A 71 3.57 -21.45 13.30
CA ASP A 71 3.41 -22.62 14.17
C ASP A 71 2.21 -22.35 15.10
N THR A 72 1.08 -22.99 14.80
CA THR A 72 -0.14 -22.88 15.61
C THR A 72 -0.27 -24.00 16.64
N THR A 73 0.80 -24.76 16.87
CA THR A 73 0.80 -25.89 17.81
C THR A 73 1.22 -25.48 19.22
N GLY A 74 0.79 -26.27 20.21
CA GLY A 74 1.16 -26.06 21.62
C GLY A 74 0.43 -24.87 22.26
N ASP A 75 0.94 -24.46 23.44
CA ASP A 75 0.42 -23.30 24.17
C ASP A 75 1.25 -22.07 23.79
N TYR A 76 0.59 -21.05 23.28
CA TYR A 76 1.18 -19.75 22.88
C TYR A 76 0.56 -18.57 23.65
N SER A 77 -0.15 -18.85 24.73
CA SER A 77 -0.88 -17.85 25.53
C SER A 77 0.03 -16.74 26.04
N ASP A 78 1.23 -17.09 26.53
CA ASP A 78 2.19 -16.11 27.04
C ASP A 78 2.72 -15.17 25.92
N GLU A 79 3.00 -15.72 24.73
CA GLU A 79 3.47 -14.95 23.57
C GLU A 79 2.38 -13.98 23.09
N PHE A 80 1.14 -14.44 23.06
CA PHE A 80 -0.01 -13.59 22.68
C PHE A 80 -0.30 -12.54 23.75
N ALA A 81 -0.17 -12.88 25.04
CA ALA A 81 -0.33 -11.91 26.11
C ALA A 81 0.68 -10.76 25.99
N VAL A 82 1.96 -11.06 25.70
CA VAL A 82 2.99 -10.04 25.45
C VAL A 82 2.65 -9.19 24.23
N PHE A 83 2.19 -9.82 23.15
CA PHE A 83 1.75 -9.11 21.95
C PHE A 83 0.59 -8.16 22.22
N TYR A 84 -0.46 -8.63 22.92
CA TYR A 84 -1.62 -7.80 23.21
C TYR A 84 -1.30 -6.66 24.18
N ASP A 85 -0.39 -6.86 25.13
CA ASP A 85 0.09 -5.78 26.02
C ASP A 85 0.79 -4.68 25.21
N ALA A 86 1.66 -5.06 24.26
CA ALA A 86 2.29 -4.13 23.34
C ALA A 86 1.27 -3.41 22.44
N TYR A 87 0.27 -4.15 21.92
CA TYR A 87 -0.80 -3.57 21.11
C TYR A 87 -1.64 -2.57 21.91
N MET A 88 -2.07 -2.92 23.11
CA MET A 88 -2.86 -2.03 23.97
C MET A 88 -2.08 -0.75 24.30
N THR A 89 -0.77 -0.87 24.60
CA THR A 89 0.10 0.28 24.83
C THR A 89 0.22 1.17 23.60
N ALA A 90 0.37 0.55 22.43
CA ALA A 90 0.47 1.28 21.16
C ALA A 90 -0.82 2.01 20.80
N MET A 91 -1.99 1.40 21.06
CA MET A 91 -3.30 1.92 20.62
C MET A 91 -3.99 2.79 21.69
N ASP A 92 -3.44 2.92 22.90
CA ASP A 92 -4.01 3.77 23.94
C ASP A 92 -3.74 5.27 23.64
N PRO A 93 -4.80 6.06 23.38
CA PRO A 93 -4.65 7.49 23.11
C PRO A 93 -4.21 8.30 24.35
N ASP A 94 -4.41 7.76 25.55
CA ASP A 94 -4.14 8.43 26.81
C ASP A 94 -2.74 8.10 27.38
N SER A 95 -2.09 7.04 26.90
CA SER A 95 -0.75 6.65 27.34
C SER A 95 0.34 7.68 27.00
N GLY A 96 0.05 8.58 26.07
CA GLY A 96 0.97 9.62 25.60
C GLY A 96 2.18 9.12 24.83
N THR A 97 2.38 7.81 24.74
CA THR A 97 3.50 7.19 24.01
C THR A 97 3.10 6.72 22.61
N GLY A 98 1.97 6.01 22.50
CA GLY A 98 1.52 5.42 21.22
C GLY A 98 2.63 4.63 20.53
N ASP A 99 3.58 4.08 21.30
CA ASP A 99 4.80 3.48 20.79
C ASP A 99 4.52 2.17 20.04
N CYS A 100 4.84 2.15 18.77
CA CYS A 100 4.69 0.99 17.90
C CYS A 100 6.02 0.25 17.66
N SER A 101 7.07 0.51 18.45
CA SER A 101 8.42 -0.06 18.27
C SER A 101 8.46 -1.59 18.37
N ALA A 102 7.52 -2.20 19.09
CA ALA A 102 7.36 -3.66 19.15
C ALA A 102 7.12 -4.29 17.77
N MET A 103 6.55 -3.53 16.82
CA MET A 103 6.30 -3.96 15.44
C MET A 103 7.18 -3.21 14.44
N ALA A 104 8.34 -2.71 14.86
CA ALA A 104 9.33 -2.12 13.98
C ALA A 104 9.77 -3.11 12.90
N ILE A 105 10.06 -2.60 11.71
CA ILE A 105 10.72 -3.35 10.65
C ILE A 105 12.19 -2.99 10.72
N SER A 106 13.05 -3.96 11.01
CA SER A 106 14.50 -3.72 11.13
C SER A 106 15.16 -3.52 9.77
N GLU A 107 16.42 -3.05 9.79
CA GLU A 107 17.21 -2.89 8.55
C GLU A 107 17.44 -4.23 7.83
N GLU A 108 17.47 -5.33 8.58
CA GLU A 108 17.57 -6.69 8.03
C GLU A 108 16.36 -7.08 7.17
N PHE A 109 15.18 -6.56 7.53
CA PHE A 109 13.94 -6.80 6.78
C PHE A 109 13.64 -5.68 5.77
N SER A 110 14.29 -4.52 5.85
CA SER A 110 14.07 -3.44 4.89
C SER A 110 15.25 -2.47 4.79
N HIS A 111 16.15 -2.70 3.87
CA HIS A 111 17.23 -1.76 3.55
C HIS A 111 16.67 -0.41 3.04
N GLY A 112 15.56 -0.44 2.31
CA GLY A 112 14.94 0.76 1.72
C GLY A 112 14.46 1.77 2.76
N ILE A 113 13.83 1.33 3.85
CA ILE A 113 13.37 2.21 4.94
C ILE A 113 14.53 2.98 5.54
N TYR A 114 15.61 2.30 5.90
CA TYR A 114 16.75 2.91 6.60
C TYR A 114 17.62 3.76 5.66
N ALA A 115 17.78 3.35 4.41
CA ALA A 115 18.49 4.14 3.41
C ALA A 115 17.73 5.45 3.10
N LEU A 116 16.41 5.40 2.97
CA LEU A 116 15.61 6.61 2.77
C LEU A 116 15.70 7.54 3.99
N GLU A 117 15.52 7.01 5.20
CA GLU A 117 15.65 7.79 6.43
C GLU A 117 17.02 8.50 6.50
N LYS A 118 18.09 7.77 6.26
CA LYS A 118 19.46 8.33 6.22
C LYS A 118 19.60 9.46 5.19
N ARG A 119 19.05 9.28 4.00
CA ARG A 119 19.06 10.30 2.95
C ARG A 119 18.24 11.54 3.34
N LEU A 120 17.06 11.37 3.91
CA LEU A 120 16.19 12.48 4.32
C LEU A 120 16.80 13.26 5.49
N LYS A 121 17.40 12.55 6.46
CA LYS A 121 18.12 13.16 7.56
C LYS A 121 19.30 14.01 7.07
N ALA A 122 20.06 13.54 6.08
CA ALA A 122 21.16 14.28 5.47
C ALA A 122 20.69 15.52 4.69
N ASN A 123 19.53 15.44 4.03
CA ASN A 123 18.98 16.56 3.25
C ASN A 123 18.47 17.71 4.13
N GLY A 124 18.06 17.45 5.38
CA GLY A 124 17.65 18.44 6.37
C GLY A 124 16.36 19.22 6.03
N LYS A 125 15.63 18.84 4.98
CA LYS A 125 14.37 19.47 4.56
C LYS A 125 13.24 18.47 4.59
N LYS A 126 12.07 18.89 5.11
CA LYS A 126 10.87 18.08 5.02
C LYS A 126 10.36 18.00 3.58
N LEU A 127 9.93 16.81 3.19
CA LEU A 127 9.20 16.60 1.96
C LEU A 127 7.74 17.08 2.12
N PRO A 128 7.10 17.64 1.09
CA PRO A 128 5.67 17.91 1.13
C PRO A 128 4.84 16.62 1.30
N TRP A 129 5.28 15.55 0.67
CA TRP A 129 4.64 14.24 0.66
C TRP A 129 5.66 13.12 0.78
N LEU A 130 5.29 12.05 1.48
CA LEU A 130 6.00 10.78 1.51
C LEU A 130 5.00 9.63 1.58
N LYS A 131 5.27 8.54 0.87
CA LYS A 131 4.46 7.33 0.97
C LYS A 131 5.25 6.20 1.64
N VAL A 132 4.58 5.53 2.56
CA VAL A 132 4.98 4.26 3.16
C VAL A 132 3.98 3.18 2.76
N GLN A 133 4.32 1.92 2.95
CA GLN A 133 3.45 0.81 2.58
C GLN A 133 3.60 -0.38 3.52
N THR A 134 2.54 -1.19 3.57
CA THR A 134 2.53 -2.50 4.20
C THR A 134 1.69 -3.47 3.36
N THR A 135 1.95 -4.78 3.50
CA THR A 135 0.96 -5.75 3.01
C THR A 135 -0.31 -5.62 3.84
N GLY A 136 -1.45 -5.82 3.20
CA GLY A 136 -2.71 -5.79 3.90
C GLY A 136 -2.98 -7.05 4.71
N PRO A 137 -3.81 -6.95 5.76
CA PRO A 137 -4.07 -8.07 6.66
C PRO A 137 -4.78 -9.25 5.97
N ILE A 138 -5.62 -8.97 4.97
CA ILE A 138 -6.35 -10.00 4.24
C ILE A 138 -5.38 -10.80 3.37
N SER A 139 -4.56 -10.10 2.58
CA SER A 139 -3.55 -10.74 1.74
C SER A 139 -2.55 -11.54 2.56
N PHE A 140 -2.07 -10.98 3.67
CA PHE A 140 -1.14 -11.67 4.55
C PHE A 140 -1.76 -12.95 5.12
N ALA A 141 -2.96 -12.87 5.73
CA ALA A 141 -3.58 -13.99 6.40
C ALA A 141 -4.12 -15.08 5.46
N LEU A 142 -4.49 -14.73 4.20
CA LEU A 142 -4.93 -15.71 3.21
C LEU A 142 -3.78 -16.37 2.44
N THR A 143 -2.63 -15.70 2.33
CA THR A 143 -1.45 -16.24 1.63
C THR A 143 -0.64 -17.16 2.54
N LEU A 144 -0.51 -16.80 3.82
CA LEU A 144 0.29 -17.55 4.77
C LEU A 144 -0.51 -18.65 5.44
N VAL A 145 0.18 -19.72 5.76
CA VAL A 145 -0.44 -20.96 6.23
C VAL A 145 0.20 -21.43 7.54
N ASP A 146 -0.59 -22.21 8.29
CA ASP A 146 -0.12 -23.00 9.43
C ASP A 146 0.67 -24.25 8.99
N GLU A 147 1.09 -25.06 9.95
CA GLU A 147 1.79 -26.34 9.73
C GLU A 147 0.93 -27.38 8.98
N ASN A 148 -0.40 -27.23 8.99
CA ASN A 148 -1.36 -28.08 8.26
C ASN A 148 -1.69 -27.52 6.86
N LYS A 149 -1.02 -26.44 6.42
CA LYS A 149 -1.27 -25.75 5.14
C LYS A 149 -2.65 -25.09 5.06
N ARG A 150 -3.26 -24.76 6.19
CA ARG A 150 -4.50 -23.99 6.26
C ARG A 150 -4.16 -22.51 6.35
N ALA A 151 -4.82 -21.66 5.57
CA ALA A 151 -4.62 -20.21 5.62
C ALA A 151 -4.98 -19.66 7.01
N LEU A 152 -4.15 -18.75 7.51
CA LEU A 152 -4.27 -18.16 8.85
C LEU A 152 -5.55 -17.36 9.02
N TRP A 153 -6.13 -16.86 7.94
CA TRP A 153 -7.43 -16.18 7.96
C TRP A 153 -8.51 -16.99 8.67
N TYR A 154 -8.46 -18.32 8.57
CA TYR A 154 -9.45 -19.22 9.15
C TYR A 154 -9.15 -19.60 10.62
N ASN A 155 -8.09 -19.06 11.21
CA ASN A 155 -7.80 -19.14 12.63
C ASN A 155 -8.04 -17.74 13.24
N GLU A 156 -9.11 -17.60 14.02
CA GLU A 156 -9.58 -16.30 14.52
C GLU A 156 -8.52 -15.58 15.37
N GLU A 157 -7.79 -16.31 16.21
CA GLU A 157 -6.76 -15.73 17.08
C GLU A 157 -5.56 -15.21 16.27
N PHE A 158 -5.06 -15.99 15.31
CA PHE A 158 -3.98 -15.55 14.42
C PHE A 158 -4.41 -14.46 13.47
N ARG A 159 -5.65 -14.51 12.95
CA ARG A 159 -6.21 -13.44 12.13
C ARG A 159 -6.23 -12.11 12.88
N ASP A 160 -6.66 -12.12 14.14
CA ASP A 160 -6.70 -10.92 14.99
C ASP A 160 -5.30 -10.37 15.24
N VAL A 161 -4.34 -11.23 15.60
CA VAL A 161 -2.93 -10.85 15.77
C VAL A 161 -2.34 -10.25 14.50
N ILE A 162 -2.65 -10.81 13.33
CA ILE A 162 -2.17 -10.31 12.04
C ILE A 162 -2.73 -8.91 11.75
N ILE A 163 -4.04 -8.69 11.91
CA ILE A 163 -4.68 -7.39 11.68
C ILE A 163 -4.02 -6.34 12.58
N LYS A 164 -3.87 -6.62 13.87
CA LYS A 164 -3.25 -5.73 14.86
C LYS A 164 -1.76 -5.48 14.57
N SER A 165 -1.05 -6.48 14.09
CA SER A 165 0.35 -6.33 13.68
C SER A 165 0.48 -5.38 12.50
N MET A 166 -0.37 -5.49 11.48
CA MET A 166 -0.35 -4.59 10.31
C MET A 166 -0.72 -3.16 10.73
N ALA A 167 -1.70 -3.00 11.62
CA ALA A 167 -2.06 -1.70 12.21
C ALA A 167 -0.86 -1.02 12.89
N MET A 168 -0.15 -1.74 13.77
CA MET A 168 1.05 -1.20 14.45
C MET A 168 2.20 -0.92 13.46
N LYS A 169 2.41 -1.75 12.44
CA LYS A 169 3.44 -1.53 11.42
C LYS A 169 3.18 -0.28 10.57
N CYS A 170 1.92 -0.02 10.23
CA CYS A 170 1.53 1.22 9.56
C CYS A 170 1.87 2.44 10.43
N ARG A 171 1.45 2.41 11.68
CA ARG A 171 1.71 3.49 12.65
C ARG A 171 3.21 3.72 12.85
N TRP A 172 3.97 2.64 13.08
CA TRP A 172 5.42 2.73 13.25
C TRP A 172 6.10 3.43 12.07
N GLN A 173 5.75 3.08 10.83
CA GLN A 173 6.31 3.72 9.66
C GLN A 173 5.94 5.22 9.59
N ILE A 174 4.69 5.57 9.91
CA ILE A 174 4.25 6.97 9.94
C ILE A 174 5.05 7.74 11.00
N GLN A 175 5.15 7.21 12.23
CA GLN A 175 5.91 7.82 13.31
C GLN A 175 7.39 8.01 12.94
N LYS A 176 8.01 7.00 12.31
CA LYS A 176 9.39 7.04 11.86
C LYS A 176 9.63 8.16 10.83
N PHE A 177 8.72 8.37 9.90
CA PHE A 177 8.89 9.34 8.82
C PHE A 177 8.25 10.72 9.07
N LYS A 178 7.43 10.87 10.09
CA LYS A 178 6.80 12.16 10.48
C LYS A 178 7.78 13.34 10.66
N PRO A 179 9.01 13.14 11.14
CA PRO A 179 10.01 14.20 11.18
C PRO A 179 10.43 14.72 9.80
N TYR A 180 10.29 13.91 8.75
CA TYR A 180 10.85 14.15 7.42
C TYR A 180 9.82 14.51 6.34
N ALA A 181 8.53 14.41 6.64
CA ALA A 181 7.46 14.75 5.69
C ALA A 181 6.34 15.56 6.37
N GLU A 182 5.66 16.41 5.59
CA GLU A 182 4.49 17.17 6.04
C GLU A 182 3.24 16.29 6.02
N ASN A 183 3.06 15.53 4.94
CA ASN A 183 1.96 14.60 4.74
C ASN A 183 2.51 13.22 4.46
N ILE A 184 1.93 12.19 5.09
CA ILE A 184 2.31 10.79 4.89
C ILE A 184 1.10 10.01 4.40
N ILE A 185 1.29 9.30 3.30
CA ILE A 185 0.36 8.31 2.77
C ILE A 185 0.87 6.94 3.21
N CYS A 186 0.00 6.11 3.76
CA CYS A 186 0.29 4.70 4.07
C CYS A 186 -0.56 3.80 3.17
N PHE A 187 0.07 3.09 2.25
CA PHE A 187 -0.64 2.09 1.45
C PHE A 187 -0.71 0.75 2.17
N ILE A 188 -1.90 0.17 2.16
CA ILE A 188 -2.25 -1.15 2.64
C ILE A 188 -2.52 -2.00 1.38
N ASP A 189 -1.53 -2.78 0.96
CA ASP A 189 -1.56 -3.46 -0.33
C ASP A 189 -2.32 -4.80 -0.21
N GLU A 190 -3.45 -4.91 -0.90
CA GLU A 190 -4.37 -6.06 -0.84
C GLU A 190 -4.55 -6.74 -2.22
N PRO A 191 -3.50 -7.35 -2.79
CA PRO A 191 -3.60 -8.01 -4.09
C PRO A 191 -4.60 -9.18 -4.10
N ILE A 192 -4.80 -9.85 -2.96
CA ILE A 192 -5.73 -11.00 -2.86
C ILE A 192 -7.20 -10.60 -3.09
N LEU A 193 -7.55 -9.33 -2.89
CA LEU A 193 -8.91 -8.85 -3.15
C LEU A 193 -9.31 -8.96 -4.63
N SER A 194 -8.35 -9.10 -5.55
CA SER A 194 -8.65 -9.42 -6.95
C SER A 194 -9.32 -10.78 -7.15
N ALA A 195 -9.16 -11.68 -6.19
CA ALA A 195 -9.79 -13.00 -6.18
C ALA A 195 -10.99 -13.09 -5.23
N PHE A 196 -11.37 -11.98 -4.56
CA PHE A 196 -12.53 -11.95 -3.68
C PHE A 196 -13.82 -12.29 -4.44
N GLY A 197 -14.68 -13.09 -3.81
CA GLY A 197 -15.91 -13.60 -4.46
C GLY A 197 -15.69 -14.79 -5.40
N SER A 198 -14.44 -15.23 -5.62
CA SER A 198 -14.16 -16.46 -6.36
C SER A 198 -14.47 -17.69 -5.51
N SER A 199 -14.58 -18.86 -6.17
CA SER A 199 -14.81 -20.14 -5.48
C SER A 199 -13.71 -20.49 -4.46
N THR A 200 -12.51 -19.97 -4.62
CA THR A 200 -11.38 -20.18 -3.71
C THR A 200 -11.61 -19.53 -2.35
N TYR A 201 -12.25 -18.37 -2.33
CA TYR A 201 -12.47 -17.56 -1.12
C TYR A 201 -13.95 -17.38 -0.78
N VAL A 202 -14.80 -18.34 -1.15
CA VAL A 202 -16.27 -18.30 -0.92
C VAL A 202 -16.64 -18.19 0.56
N SER A 203 -15.79 -18.64 1.47
CA SER A 203 -16.00 -18.56 2.92
C SER A 203 -15.46 -17.27 3.56
N VAL A 204 -14.86 -16.38 2.79
CA VAL A 204 -14.40 -15.07 3.27
C VAL A 204 -15.53 -14.08 3.11
N SER A 205 -16.08 -13.62 4.22
CA SER A 205 -17.23 -12.70 4.17
C SER A 205 -16.77 -11.26 3.90
N ARG A 206 -17.61 -10.50 3.21
CA ARG A 206 -17.39 -9.10 2.92
C ARG A 206 -17.23 -8.27 4.20
N ASP A 207 -18.07 -8.51 5.19
CA ASP A 207 -18.09 -7.76 6.45
C ASP A 207 -16.79 -7.99 7.24
N GLU A 208 -16.25 -9.23 7.27
CA GLU A 208 -14.96 -9.51 7.90
C GLU A 208 -13.80 -8.79 7.18
N VAL A 209 -13.83 -8.73 5.86
CA VAL A 209 -12.81 -8.03 5.05
C VAL A 209 -12.86 -6.52 5.32
N VAL A 210 -14.05 -5.93 5.30
CA VAL A 210 -14.26 -4.50 5.59
C VAL A 210 -13.80 -4.18 7.01
N ALA A 211 -14.17 -4.98 8.01
CA ALA A 211 -13.78 -4.77 9.41
C ALA A 211 -12.26 -4.86 9.60
N ALA A 212 -11.61 -5.88 9.02
CA ALA A 212 -10.18 -6.06 9.11
C ALA A 212 -9.39 -4.90 8.46
N LEU A 213 -9.83 -4.44 7.30
CA LEU A 213 -9.20 -3.31 6.63
C LEU A 213 -9.45 -2.00 7.38
N ASN A 214 -10.67 -1.78 7.89
CA ASN A 214 -11.03 -0.59 8.66
C ASN A 214 -10.16 -0.44 9.92
N GLU A 215 -9.88 -1.52 10.67
CA GLU A 215 -9.00 -1.47 11.85
C GLU A 215 -7.60 -0.93 11.51
N VAL A 216 -7.05 -1.33 10.36
CA VAL A 216 -5.73 -0.82 9.90
C VAL A 216 -5.84 0.63 9.42
N VAL A 217 -6.93 1.00 8.74
CA VAL A 217 -7.21 2.39 8.30
C VAL A 217 -7.30 3.33 9.51
N GLU A 218 -8.06 2.96 10.53
CA GLU A 218 -8.17 3.76 11.76
C GLU A 218 -6.80 3.95 12.45
N ALA A 219 -5.97 2.91 12.47
CA ALA A 219 -4.61 3.00 13.01
C ALA A 219 -3.74 4.01 12.23
N VAL A 220 -3.84 4.06 10.90
CA VAL A 220 -3.17 5.06 10.07
C VAL A 220 -3.62 6.47 10.43
N HIS A 221 -4.93 6.67 10.64
CA HIS A 221 -5.51 7.96 11.02
C HIS A 221 -5.05 8.45 12.39
N MET A 222 -4.81 7.55 13.36
CA MET A 222 -4.34 7.92 14.71
C MET A 222 -3.05 8.74 14.69
N ASP A 223 -2.14 8.51 13.74
CA ASP A 223 -0.89 9.26 13.58
C ASP A 223 -0.98 10.39 12.54
N GLY A 224 -2.18 10.63 11.99
CA GLY A 224 -2.46 11.68 11.00
C GLY A 224 -1.99 11.32 9.58
N GLY A 225 -1.81 10.03 9.28
CA GLY A 225 -1.56 9.53 7.93
C GLY A 225 -2.84 9.47 7.10
N LEU A 226 -2.70 9.36 5.78
CA LEU A 226 -3.76 9.03 4.83
C LEU A 226 -3.66 7.55 4.47
N ALA A 227 -4.73 6.80 4.68
CA ALA A 227 -4.79 5.39 4.36
C ALA A 227 -5.14 5.17 2.88
N GLY A 228 -4.25 4.55 2.12
CA GLY A 228 -4.52 4.10 0.76
C GLY A 228 -4.58 2.59 0.67
N THR A 229 -5.33 2.04 -0.29
CA THR A 229 -5.30 0.61 -0.57
C THR A 229 -5.06 0.39 -2.05
N HIS A 230 -4.06 -0.46 -2.35
CA HIS A 230 -3.76 -0.92 -3.70
C HIS A 230 -4.29 -2.34 -3.91
N CYS A 231 -5.02 -2.51 -5.03
CA CYS A 231 -5.32 -3.82 -5.59
C CYS A 231 -4.97 -3.81 -7.08
N CYS A 232 -4.06 -4.69 -7.48
CA CYS A 232 -3.55 -4.73 -8.87
C CYS A 232 -4.50 -5.41 -9.87
N GLY A 233 -5.55 -6.08 -9.40
CA GLY A 233 -6.59 -6.67 -10.24
C GLY A 233 -7.93 -5.97 -10.07
N ASN A 234 -8.92 -6.43 -10.84
CA ASN A 234 -10.29 -5.96 -10.64
C ASN A 234 -10.87 -6.55 -9.35
N THR A 235 -11.57 -5.74 -8.56
CA THR A 235 -12.19 -6.15 -7.30
C THR A 235 -13.52 -5.46 -7.08
N GLU A 236 -14.20 -5.79 -5.99
CA GLU A 236 -15.38 -5.05 -5.50
C GLU A 236 -14.91 -3.75 -4.79
N TRP A 237 -14.75 -2.68 -5.57
CA TRP A 237 -14.20 -1.40 -5.09
C TRP A 237 -15.00 -0.78 -3.93
N SER A 238 -16.27 -1.14 -3.76
CA SER A 238 -17.07 -0.69 -2.62
C SER A 238 -16.53 -1.17 -1.27
N ILE A 239 -15.82 -2.31 -1.22
CA ILE A 239 -15.17 -2.80 0.00
C ILE A 239 -14.18 -1.76 0.53
N LEU A 240 -13.37 -1.17 -0.33
CA LEU A 240 -12.38 -0.17 0.07
C LEU A 240 -13.04 1.12 0.58
N VAL A 241 -14.12 1.53 -0.10
CA VAL A 241 -14.88 2.73 0.30
C VAL A 241 -15.54 2.52 1.67
N ASP A 242 -16.16 1.36 1.88
CA ASP A 242 -16.84 1.01 3.13
C ASP A 242 -15.85 0.80 4.29
N ALA A 243 -14.63 0.33 4.01
CA ALA A 243 -13.54 0.25 4.98
C ALA A 243 -12.96 1.62 5.38
N GLY A 244 -13.41 2.71 4.74
CA GLY A 244 -13.02 4.05 5.13
C GLY A 244 -11.70 4.55 4.58
N VAL A 245 -11.09 3.88 3.56
CA VAL A 245 -9.82 4.34 2.98
C VAL A 245 -9.92 5.76 2.43
N ASP A 246 -8.82 6.52 2.53
CA ASP A 246 -8.74 7.86 1.93
C ASP A 246 -8.36 7.79 0.45
N ILE A 247 -7.63 6.76 0.03
CA ILE A 247 -7.11 6.63 -1.33
C ILE A 247 -7.44 5.25 -1.87
N VAL A 248 -8.23 5.20 -2.95
CA VAL A 248 -8.45 3.97 -3.73
C VAL A 248 -7.45 3.95 -4.87
N ASN A 249 -6.55 2.96 -4.90
CA ASN A 249 -5.57 2.77 -5.96
C ASN A 249 -5.85 1.47 -6.73
N PHE A 250 -5.86 1.56 -8.03
CA PHE A 250 -6.19 0.47 -8.95
C PHE A 250 -5.39 0.54 -10.24
N ASP A 251 -5.29 -0.56 -10.93
CA ASP A 251 -4.76 -0.61 -12.29
C ASP A 251 -5.74 0.05 -13.26
N ALA A 252 -5.48 1.32 -13.57
CA ALA A 252 -6.29 2.08 -14.52
C ALA A 252 -5.89 1.82 -15.97
N PHE A 253 -4.76 1.16 -16.21
CA PHE A 253 -4.33 0.78 -17.56
C PHE A 253 -5.18 -0.37 -18.11
N GLU A 254 -5.36 -1.44 -17.32
CA GLU A 254 -6.12 -2.63 -17.74
C GLU A 254 -7.61 -2.54 -17.32
N PHE A 255 -7.90 -2.02 -16.12
CA PHE A 255 -9.22 -2.09 -15.50
C PHE A 255 -9.88 -0.72 -15.26
N GLY A 256 -9.35 0.37 -15.82
CA GLY A 256 -9.84 1.71 -15.54
C GLY A 256 -11.34 1.91 -15.82
N GLU A 257 -11.90 1.21 -16.82
CA GLU A 257 -13.32 1.32 -17.16
C GLU A 257 -14.24 0.68 -16.10
N THR A 258 -13.74 -0.29 -15.30
CA THR A 258 -14.55 -0.99 -14.29
C THR A 258 -14.92 -0.11 -13.11
N VAL A 259 -14.12 0.91 -12.79
CA VAL A 259 -14.39 1.84 -11.67
C VAL A 259 -15.72 2.57 -11.84
N ALA A 260 -16.11 2.87 -13.08
CA ALA A 260 -17.39 3.49 -13.38
C ALA A 260 -18.62 2.59 -13.06
N MET A 261 -18.43 1.26 -12.94
CA MET A 261 -19.50 0.35 -12.52
C MET A 261 -19.87 0.51 -11.04
N TYR A 262 -18.97 1.12 -10.25
CA TYR A 262 -19.15 1.42 -8.82
C TYR A 262 -19.38 2.91 -8.59
N ALA A 263 -20.10 3.56 -9.50
CA ALA A 263 -20.28 5.01 -9.53
C ALA A 263 -20.81 5.60 -8.21
N ASP A 264 -21.76 4.93 -7.55
CA ASP A 264 -22.33 5.42 -6.28
C ASP A 264 -21.28 5.40 -5.16
N SER A 265 -20.51 4.33 -5.03
CA SER A 265 -19.41 4.24 -4.05
C SER A 265 -18.31 5.26 -4.36
N MET A 266 -17.96 5.45 -5.64
CA MET A 266 -16.97 6.44 -6.04
C MET A 266 -17.43 7.88 -5.78
N LYS A 267 -18.74 8.14 -5.98
CA LYS A 267 -19.37 9.43 -5.68
C LYS A 267 -19.33 9.73 -4.17
N GLU A 268 -19.64 8.75 -3.36
CA GLU A 268 -19.54 8.83 -1.90
C GLU A 268 -18.09 9.10 -1.48
N HIS A 269 -17.15 8.28 -1.98
CA HIS A 269 -15.72 8.39 -1.68
C HIS A 269 -15.17 9.78 -2.01
N LEU A 270 -15.37 10.24 -3.24
CA LEU A 270 -14.92 11.57 -3.66
C LEU A 270 -15.67 12.70 -2.93
N GLY A 271 -16.96 12.50 -2.62
CA GLY A 271 -17.80 13.46 -1.90
C GLY A 271 -17.33 13.70 -0.46
N ARG A 272 -16.76 12.70 0.20
CA ARG A 272 -16.15 12.85 1.55
C ARG A 272 -14.70 13.35 1.51
N GLY A 273 -14.14 13.60 0.31
CA GLY A 273 -12.77 14.11 0.12
C GLY A 273 -11.76 13.01 -0.19
N GLY A 274 -12.20 11.80 -0.48
CA GLY A 274 -11.36 10.69 -0.88
C GLY A 274 -10.62 10.93 -2.19
N LEU A 275 -9.52 10.22 -2.41
CA LEU A 275 -8.63 10.38 -3.56
C LEU A 275 -8.66 9.13 -4.43
N LEU A 276 -8.47 9.30 -5.75
CA LEU A 276 -8.28 8.19 -6.70
C LEU A 276 -6.84 8.19 -7.19
N ALA A 277 -6.14 7.10 -6.96
CA ALA A 277 -4.79 6.87 -7.47
C ALA A 277 -4.87 6.00 -8.74
N TRP A 278 -4.65 6.67 -9.87
CA TRP A 278 -4.81 6.11 -11.21
C TRP A 278 -3.52 5.40 -11.63
N GLY A 279 -3.52 4.06 -11.57
CA GLY A 279 -2.43 3.21 -12.04
C GLY A 279 -2.39 3.13 -13.57
N VAL A 280 -2.18 4.25 -14.24
CA VAL A 280 -2.25 4.34 -15.71
C VAL A 280 -0.94 3.96 -16.39
N ILE A 281 0.19 3.90 -15.69
CA ILE A 281 1.48 3.52 -16.25
C ILE A 281 1.66 2.02 -16.09
N PRO A 282 1.67 1.21 -17.18
CA PRO A 282 1.72 -0.24 -17.08
C PRO A 282 3.06 -0.73 -16.54
N THR A 283 3.00 -1.73 -15.64
CA THR A 283 4.17 -2.44 -15.09
C THR A 283 4.37 -3.80 -15.76
N SER A 284 4.20 -3.83 -17.06
CA SER A 284 4.37 -4.98 -17.95
C SER A 284 5.21 -4.58 -19.17
N PRO A 285 5.59 -5.52 -20.05
CA PRO A 285 6.28 -5.18 -21.30
C PRO A 285 5.58 -4.15 -22.18
N ALA A 286 4.27 -3.92 -21.97
CA ALA A 286 3.51 -2.87 -22.67
C ALA A 286 4.09 -1.46 -22.46
N ILE A 287 4.82 -1.22 -21.37
CA ILE A 287 5.49 0.06 -21.10
C ILE A 287 6.42 0.49 -22.24
N ARG A 288 7.03 -0.47 -22.95
CA ARG A 288 7.98 -0.21 -24.04
C ARG A 288 7.35 0.53 -25.20
N GLU A 289 6.05 0.34 -25.42
CA GLU A 289 5.28 0.94 -26.50
C GLU A 289 4.57 2.24 -26.07
N GLN A 290 4.56 2.58 -24.77
CA GLN A 290 3.87 3.75 -24.28
C GLN A 290 4.70 5.02 -24.39
N THR A 291 3.97 6.13 -24.66
CA THR A 291 4.46 7.51 -24.59
C THR A 291 3.66 8.30 -23.56
N CYS A 292 4.16 9.46 -23.15
CA CYS A 292 3.42 10.35 -22.24
C CYS A 292 2.05 10.73 -22.82
N GLU A 293 1.98 11.00 -24.13
CA GLU A 293 0.76 11.37 -24.84
C GLU A 293 -0.28 10.24 -24.83
N SER A 294 0.15 8.98 -25.10
CA SER A 294 -0.76 7.83 -25.10
C SER A 294 -1.35 7.59 -23.70
N LEU A 295 -0.51 7.67 -22.65
CA LEU A 295 -0.93 7.47 -21.27
C LEU A 295 -1.84 8.60 -20.77
N CYS A 296 -1.56 9.87 -21.12
CA CYS A 296 -2.44 10.99 -20.82
C CYS A 296 -3.81 10.83 -21.48
N ALA A 297 -3.84 10.42 -22.77
CA ALA A 297 -5.10 10.22 -23.50
C ALA A 297 -5.93 9.07 -22.87
N GLN A 298 -5.27 7.98 -22.47
CA GLN A 298 -5.93 6.87 -21.78
C GLN A 298 -6.49 7.30 -20.44
N LEU A 299 -5.71 8.02 -19.61
CA LEU A 299 -6.17 8.55 -18.34
C LEU A 299 -7.40 9.44 -18.51
N GLU A 300 -7.37 10.36 -19.48
CA GLU A 300 -8.51 11.24 -19.77
C GLU A 300 -9.76 10.46 -20.16
N LYS A 301 -9.63 9.44 -21.00
CA LYS A 301 -10.74 8.57 -21.36
C LYS A 301 -11.38 7.92 -20.14
N VAL A 302 -10.59 7.38 -19.22
CA VAL A 302 -11.11 6.71 -18.01
C VAL A 302 -11.75 7.71 -17.06
N MET A 303 -11.14 8.89 -16.89
CA MET A 303 -11.72 9.99 -16.10
C MET A 303 -13.04 10.49 -16.70
N ASP A 304 -13.13 10.58 -18.03
CA ASP A 304 -14.37 10.98 -18.71
C ASP A 304 -15.48 9.94 -18.56
N ASN A 305 -15.13 8.65 -18.60
CA ASN A 305 -16.08 7.58 -18.32
C ASN A 305 -16.65 7.67 -16.89
N LEU A 306 -15.80 7.94 -15.90
CA LEU A 306 -16.26 8.16 -14.54
C LEU A 306 -17.09 9.44 -14.40
N ALA A 307 -16.70 10.53 -15.06
CA ALA A 307 -17.45 11.79 -15.04
C ALA A 307 -18.84 11.64 -15.70
N ALA A 308 -18.97 10.80 -16.71
CA ALA A 308 -20.27 10.50 -17.36
C ALA A 308 -21.30 9.86 -16.41
N THR A 309 -20.86 9.30 -15.28
CA THR A 309 -21.77 8.78 -14.22
C THR A 309 -22.38 9.88 -13.34
N GLY A 310 -22.05 11.15 -13.59
CA GLY A 310 -22.55 12.32 -12.85
C GLY A 310 -21.61 12.84 -11.76
N ILE A 311 -20.37 12.32 -11.68
CA ILE A 311 -19.34 12.86 -10.80
C ILE A 311 -18.67 14.07 -11.48
N SER A 312 -18.44 15.15 -10.71
CA SER A 312 -17.78 16.34 -11.24
C SER A 312 -16.37 16.01 -11.76
N LYS A 313 -16.11 16.29 -13.04
CA LYS A 313 -14.76 16.13 -13.62
C LYS A 313 -13.73 16.97 -12.87
N GLN A 314 -14.11 18.14 -12.38
CA GLN A 314 -13.23 18.99 -11.57
C GLN A 314 -12.84 18.28 -10.26
N THR A 315 -13.76 17.61 -9.59
CA THR A 315 -13.48 16.80 -8.39
C THR A 315 -12.51 15.66 -8.69
N ILE A 316 -12.75 14.92 -9.79
CA ILE A 316 -11.87 13.83 -10.23
C ILE A 316 -10.44 14.35 -10.46
N ILE A 317 -10.29 15.52 -11.11
CA ILE A 317 -9.00 16.16 -11.37
C ILE A 317 -8.29 16.57 -10.08
N GLU A 318 -9.01 17.26 -9.19
CA GLU A 318 -8.43 17.80 -7.96
C GLU A 318 -8.00 16.71 -6.97
N GLN A 319 -8.71 15.56 -7.01
CA GLN A 319 -8.50 14.41 -6.13
C GLN A 319 -7.74 13.25 -6.81
N ALA A 320 -7.00 13.53 -7.89
CA ALA A 320 -6.23 12.54 -8.64
C ALA A 320 -4.79 12.39 -8.13
N ILE A 321 -4.34 11.14 -8.06
CA ILE A 321 -2.94 10.74 -7.91
C ILE A 321 -2.57 9.90 -9.13
N ILE A 322 -1.31 9.97 -9.60
CA ILE A 322 -0.80 9.16 -10.70
C ILE A 322 0.15 8.11 -10.14
N THR A 323 -0.08 6.86 -10.49
CA THR A 323 0.79 5.74 -10.10
C THR A 323 1.05 4.80 -11.26
N PRO A 324 2.07 3.94 -11.15
CA PRO A 324 2.11 2.71 -11.94
C PRO A 324 0.91 1.81 -11.61
N SER A 325 0.60 0.88 -12.50
CA SER A 325 -0.49 -0.09 -12.34
C SER A 325 -0.23 -1.08 -11.19
N CYS A 326 1.04 -1.38 -10.91
CA CYS A 326 1.48 -2.25 -9.82
C CYS A 326 2.91 -1.89 -9.40
N GLY A 327 3.50 -2.66 -8.48
CA GLY A 327 4.92 -2.58 -8.15
C GLY A 327 5.82 -2.98 -9.33
N THR A 328 7.04 -2.48 -9.38
CA THR A 328 8.00 -2.75 -10.48
C THR A 328 8.99 -3.85 -10.15
N GLY A 329 8.92 -4.46 -8.95
CA GLY A 329 9.94 -5.39 -8.43
C GLY A 329 10.27 -6.60 -9.30
N SER A 330 9.35 -7.05 -10.17
CA SER A 330 9.55 -8.18 -11.08
C SER A 330 9.98 -7.78 -12.50
N MET A 331 10.10 -6.46 -12.78
CA MET A 331 10.44 -5.95 -14.10
C MET A 331 11.96 -5.97 -14.35
N ALA A 332 12.36 -5.88 -15.63
CA ALA A 332 13.72 -5.48 -15.96
C ALA A 332 14.00 -4.05 -15.49
N GLN A 333 15.24 -3.77 -15.07
CA GLN A 333 15.59 -2.45 -14.50
C GLN A 333 15.31 -1.29 -15.47
N ASP A 334 15.67 -1.43 -16.74
CA ASP A 334 15.43 -0.40 -17.77
C ASP A 334 13.93 -0.12 -17.97
N ASP A 335 13.08 -1.16 -17.93
CA ASP A 335 11.63 -1.00 -18.01
C ASP A 335 11.08 -0.29 -16.78
N ALA A 336 11.59 -0.63 -15.58
CA ALA A 336 11.22 0.03 -14.33
C ALA A 336 11.62 1.52 -14.33
N GLU A 337 12.83 1.85 -14.79
CA GLU A 337 13.25 3.26 -14.94
C GLU A 337 12.31 4.02 -15.87
N LYS A 338 11.91 3.40 -17.00
CA LYS A 338 10.92 3.99 -17.90
C LYS A 338 9.57 4.21 -17.21
N VAL A 339 9.12 3.27 -16.37
CA VAL A 339 7.88 3.44 -15.58
C VAL A 339 7.97 4.68 -14.70
N PHE A 340 9.03 4.85 -13.92
CA PHE A 340 9.20 6.03 -13.04
C PHE A 340 9.31 7.34 -13.83
N GLU A 341 10.00 7.32 -14.97
CA GLU A 341 10.06 8.48 -15.87
C GLU A 341 8.67 8.84 -16.41
N MET A 342 7.85 7.84 -16.81
CA MET A 342 6.49 8.07 -17.28
C MET A 342 5.58 8.60 -16.19
N VAL A 343 5.71 8.14 -14.93
CA VAL A 343 4.96 8.72 -13.79
C VAL A 343 5.22 10.22 -13.71
N LYS A 344 6.49 10.62 -13.75
CA LYS A 344 6.89 12.04 -13.70
C LYS A 344 6.34 12.83 -14.87
N GLN A 345 6.46 12.30 -16.10
CA GLN A 345 6.02 12.99 -17.32
C GLN A 345 4.51 13.15 -17.37
N VAL A 346 3.74 12.09 -17.09
CA VAL A 346 2.27 12.11 -17.08
C VAL A 346 1.76 13.04 -15.98
N SER A 347 2.28 12.93 -14.75
CA SER A 347 1.93 13.84 -13.65
C SER A 347 2.18 15.30 -14.03
N THR A 348 3.34 15.63 -14.59
CA THR A 348 3.70 16.99 -15.02
C THR A 348 2.79 17.49 -16.16
N ALA A 349 2.53 16.65 -17.16
CA ALA A 349 1.67 17.00 -18.29
C ALA A 349 0.23 17.28 -17.85
N MET A 350 -0.32 16.42 -17.00
CA MET A 350 -1.69 16.58 -16.48
C MET A 350 -1.84 17.80 -15.59
N LYS A 351 -0.87 18.06 -14.70
CA LYS A 351 -0.84 19.30 -13.88
C LYS A 351 -0.79 20.57 -14.72
N LYS A 352 -0.08 20.54 -15.85
CA LYS A 352 0.03 21.69 -16.76
C LYS A 352 -1.25 21.90 -17.57
N LYS A 353 -1.95 20.83 -17.90
CA LYS A 353 -3.16 20.86 -18.72
C LYS A 353 -4.36 21.40 -17.95
N TYR A 354 -4.45 21.05 -16.68
CA TYR A 354 -5.56 21.39 -15.78
C TYR A 354 -5.12 22.32 -14.65
#